data_af639cda170ca8a18d282635b7125092
#
_entry.id   af639cda170ca8a18d282635b7125092
#
_cell.length_a   1.000
_cell.length_b   1.000
_cell.length_c   1.000
_cell.angle_alpha   90.00
_cell.angle_beta   90.00
_cell.angle_gamma   90.00
#
_symmetry.space_group_name_H-M   'P 1'
#
loop_
_entity.id
_entity.type
_entity.pdbx_description
1 polymer ?
#
loop_
_entity_poly.entity_id
_entity_poly.type
_entity_poly.pdbx_seq_one_letter_code
_entity_poly.pdbx_strand_id
1 'polypeptide(L)'
;MATVIGLKKTKQEIKIDDSPDSPSFVMDMGATSVWGNAQKLHSLLGDARKIELLLSEIDEDNQTLADEAVAKTNELYETIIDSYLEEGAYQQIVDYISGGNRTDALFALAPLISFFTEKTVEVIGELAKGAKEKYLADVAAQA
;
A
#
# COMPACT_ATOMS: atom_id res chain seq x y z
N MET A 1 -4.98 -17.22 38.61
CA MET A 1 -5.34 -16.04 37.80
C MET A 1 -4.46 -15.96 36.55
N ALA A 2 -5.07 -15.86 35.38
CA ALA A 2 -4.28 -15.70 34.14
C ALA A 2 -3.78 -14.26 34.00
N THR A 3 -2.54 -14.10 33.59
CA THR A 3 -2.00 -12.80 33.22
C THR A 3 -2.40 -12.49 31.79
N VAL A 4 -2.98 -11.32 31.56
CA VAL A 4 -3.37 -10.87 30.21
C VAL A 4 -2.34 -9.90 29.70
N ILE A 5 -1.72 -10.26 28.57
CA ILE A 5 -0.80 -9.39 27.84
C ILE A 5 -1.48 -8.96 26.55
N GLY A 6 -1.78 -7.67 26.43
CA GLY A 6 -2.49 -7.14 25.25
C GLY A 6 -1.59 -7.04 24.02
N LEU A 7 -1.39 -8.16 23.31
CA LEU A 7 -0.60 -8.18 22.07
C LEU A 7 -1.48 -7.83 20.87
N LYS A 8 -0.93 -7.02 19.97
CA LYS A 8 -1.60 -6.67 18.72
C LYS A 8 -1.54 -7.84 17.75
N LYS A 9 -2.65 -8.10 17.06
CA LYS A 9 -2.69 -9.07 15.98
C LYS A 9 -1.95 -8.48 14.76
N THR A 10 -1.22 -9.35 14.05
CA THR A 10 -0.52 -8.93 12.84
C THR A 10 -1.44 -8.80 11.63
N LYS A 11 -2.60 -9.45 11.67
CA LYS A 11 -3.59 -9.39 10.58
C LYS A 11 -4.73 -8.47 10.94
N GLN A 12 -5.11 -7.61 10.00
CA GLN A 12 -6.17 -6.63 10.19
C GLN A 12 -7.16 -6.73 9.04
N GLU A 13 -8.47 -6.74 9.37
CA GLU A 13 -9.52 -6.68 8.37
C GLU A 13 -9.64 -5.25 7.84
N ILE A 14 -9.66 -5.13 6.52
CA ILE A 14 -9.78 -3.85 5.80
C ILE A 14 -11.09 -3.87 5.02
N LYS A 15 -11.95 -2.88 5.27
CA LYS A 15 -13.16 -2.64 4.50
C LYS A 15 -13.03 -1.32 3.75
N ILE A 16 -13.70 -1.25 2.61
CA ILE A 16 -13.66 -0.06 1.76
C ILE A 16 -14.55 1.04 2.33
N ASP A 17 -15.73 0.68 2.87
CA ASP A 17 -16.62 1.59 3.58
C ASP A 17 -17.46 0.84 4.63
N ASP A 18 -18.39 1.53 5.27
CA ASP A 18 -19.25 0.95 6.33
C ASP A 18 -20.46 0.17 5.78
N SER A 19 -20.62 0.10 4.46
CA SER A 19 -21.73 -0.62 3.86
C SER A 19 -21.63 -2.13 4.12
N PRO A 20 -22.75 -2.84 4.37
CA PRO A 20 -22.73 -4.30 4.46
C PRO A 20 -22.23 -4.99 3.19
N ASP A 21 -22.36 -4.34 2.03
CA ASP A 21 -21.93 -4.86 0.73
C ASP A 21 -20.45 -4.59 0.43
N SER A 22 -19.75 -3.85 1.31
CA SER A 22 -18.34 -3.51 1.10
C SER A 22 -17.47 -4.75 1.03
N PRO A 23 -16.58 -4.86 0.03
CA PRO A 23 -15.56 -5.90 0.05
C PRO A 23 -14.70 -5.80 1.31
N SER A 24 -14.29 -6.95 1.82
CA SER A 24 -13.47 -7.06 3.00
C SER A 24 -12.23 -7.89 2.66
N PHE A 25 -11.08 -7.44 3.13
CA PHE A 25 -9.79 -8.08 2.89
C PHE A 25 -9.03 -8.19 4.19
N VAL A 26 -8.10 -9.13 4.27
CA VAL A 26 -7.20 -9.26 5.41
C VAL A 26 -5.83 -8.76 4.99
N MET A 27 -5.35 -7.69 5.64
CA MET A 27 -4.02 -7.15 5.44
C MET A 27 -3.09 -7.70 6.51
N ASP A 28 -1.97 -8.30 6.09
CA ASP A 28 -0.95 -8.77 7.01
C ASP A 28 0.00 -7.63 7.36
N MET A 29 -0.05 -7.21 8.62
CA MET A 29 0.79 -6.15 9.18
C MET A 29 2.07 -6.68 9.81
N GLY A 30 2.34 -7.98 9.69
CA GLY A 30 3.55 -8.59 10.19
C GLY A 30 4.80 -8.02 9.51
N ALA A 31 5.92 -7.96 10.23
CA ALA A 31 7.16 -7.35 9.75
C ALA A 31 7.65 -7.97 8.42
N THR A 32 7.54 -9.29 8.26
CA THR A 32 7.98 -9.97 7.05
C THR A 32 7.15 -9.55 5.83
N SER A 33 5.81 -9.51 5.98
CA SER A 33 4.91 -9.12 4.89
C SER A 33 5.08 -7.65 4.52
N VAL A 34 5.17 -6.76 5.52
CA VAL A 34 5.37 -5.33 5.29
C VAL A 34 6.72 -5.05 4.64
N TRP A 35 7.77 -5.74 5.07
CA TRP A 35 9.09 -5.59 4.45
C TRP A 35 9.09 -6.05 2.99
N GLY A 36 8.47 -7.20 2.68
CA GLY A 36 8.32 -7.69 1.32
C GLY A 36 7.55 -6.71 0.43
N ASN A 37 6.46 -6.15 0.94
CA ASN A 37 5.68 -5.14 0.22
C ASN A 37 6.46 -3.83 0.04
N ALA A 38 7.24 -3.42 1.04
CA ALA A 38 8.10 -2.24 0.94
C ALA A 38 9.15 -2.39 -0.16
N GLN A 39 9.73 -3.59 -0.31
CA GLN A 39 10.69 -3.87 -1.39
C GLN A 39 10.02 -3.78 -2.76
N LYS A 40 8.81 -4.32 -2.91
CA LYS A 40 8.04 -4.20 -4.16
C LYS A 40 7.71 -2.74 -4.45
N LEU A 41 7.27 -1.99 -3.45
CA LEU A 41 6.97 -0.56 -3.59
C LEU A 41 8.21 0.21 -4.04
N HIS A 42 9.37 -0.10 -3.47
CA HIS A 42 10.63 0.53 -3.87
C HIS A 42 10.94 0.26 -5.35
N SER A 43 10.77 -0.97 -5.81
CA SER A 43 10.98 -1.30 -7.23
C SER A 43 9.99 -0.58 -8.15
N LEU A 44 8.77 -0.29 -7.67
CA LEU A 44 7.75 0.42 -8.42
C LEU A 44 7.97 1.94 -8.48
N LEU A 45 8.88 2.50 -7.66
CA LEU A 45 9.21 3.92 -7.71
C LEU A 45 9.78 4.34 -9.06
N GLY A 46 10.50 3.45 -9.74
CA GLY A 46 10.97 3.70 -11.10
C GLY A 46 9.83 3.90 -12.09
N ASP A 47 8.79 3.09 -11.96
CA ASP A 47 7.58 3.19 -12.79
C ASP A 47 6.80 4.46 -12.46
N ALA A 48 6.71 4.81 -11.17
CA ALA A 48 6.07 6.06 -10.75
C ALA A 48 6.77 7.29 -11.34
N ARG A 49 8.10 7.29 -11.40
CA ARG A 49 8.88 8.38 -12.03
C ARG A 49 8.60 8.48 -13.52
N LYS A 50 8.48 7.35 -14.22
CA LYS A 50 8.11 7.35 -15.64
C LYS A 50 6.74 7.98 -15.86
N ILE A 51 5.78 7.69 -14.97
CA ILE A 51 4.44 8.29 -15.02
C ILE A 51 4.53 9.81 -14.80
N GLU A 52 5.32 10.27 -13.84
CA GLU A 52 5.53 11.69 -13.59
C GLU A 52 6.09 12.40 -14.82
N LEU A 53 7.06 11.78 -15.52
CA LEU A 53 7.62 12.33 -16.75
C LEU A 53 6.55 12.43 -17.84
N LEU A 54 5.73 11.41 -18.01
CA LEU A 54 4.60 11.44 -18.96
C LEU A 54 3.62 12.57 -18.62
N LEU A 55 3.29 12.74 -17.35
CA LEU A 55 2.40 13.81 -16.90
C LEU A 55 2.97 15.20 -17.17
N SER A 56 4.29 15.36 -17.06
CA SER A 56 4.95 16.64 -17.32
C SER A 56 4.94 17.02 -18.80
N GLU A 57 4.78 16.05 -19.71
CA GLU A 57 4.74 16.24 -21.15
C GLU A 57 3.33 16.40 -21.71
N ILE A 58 2.29 16.21 -20.87
CA ILE A 58 0.91 16.32 -21.29
C ILE A 58 0.55 17.78 -21.56
N ASP A 59 0.00 18.03 -22.76
CA ASP A 59 -0.63 19.29 -23.14
C ASP A 59 -1.97 18.98 -23.83
N GLU A 60 -2.67 20.02 -24.28
CA GLU A 60 -3.98 19.87 -24.92
C GLU A 60 -3.92 19.04 -26.21
N ASP A 61 -2.77 18.96 -26.85
CA ASP A 61 -2.57 18.25 -28.10
C ASP A 61 -2.07 16.81 -27.92
N ASN A 62 -1.76 16.38 -26.68
CA ASN A 62 -1.14 15.09 -26.36
C ASN A 62 -2.08 14.14 -25.60
N GLN A 63 -3.29 13.93 -26.12
CA GLN A 63 -4.25 13.02 -25.50
C GLN A 63 -3.71 11.59 -25.34
N THR A 64 -2.90 11.14 -26.30
CA THR A 64 -2.28 9.81 -26.25
C THR A 64 -1.36 9.65 -25.04
N LEU A 65 -0.59 10.70 -24.69
CA LEU A 65 0.26 10.66 -23.49
C LEU A 65 -0.56 10.65 -22.20
N ALA A 66 -1.68 11.37 -22.16
CA ALA A 66 -2.59 11.34 -21.02
C ALA A 66 -3.18 9.94 -20.82
N ASP A 67 -3.64 9.31 -21.88
CA ASP A 67 -4.20 7.95 -21.86
C ASP A 67 -3.14 6.94 -21.39
N GLU A 68 -1.92 7.06 -21.87
CA GLU A 68 -0.80 6.20 -21.45
C GLU A 68 -0.48 6.39 -19.96
N ALA A 69 -0.44 7.61 -19.46
CA ALA A 69 -0.20 7.91 -18.06
C ALA A 69 -1.28 7.31 -17.16
N VAL A 70 -2.55 7.44 -17.56
CA VAL A 70 -3.69 6.85 -16.84
C VAL A 70 -3.57 5.32 -16.81
N ALA A 71 -3.29 4.69 -17.94
CA ALA A 71 -3.13 3.23 -18.03
C ALA A 71 -2.01 2.73 -17.11
N LYS A 72 -0.87 3.41 -17.12
CA LYS A 72 0.27 3.05 -16.26
C LYS A 72 -0.02 3.24 -14.77
N THR A 73 -0.75 4.30 -14.42
CA THR A 73 -1.17 4.53 -13.05
C THR A 73 -2.12 3.43 -12.57
N ASN A 74 -3.06 3.01 -13.42
CA ASN A 74 -3.98 1.92 -13.11
C ASN A 74 -3.23 0.60 -12.87
N GLU A 75 -2.24 0.28 -13.69
CA GLU A 75 -1.39 -0.90 -13.54
C GLU A 75 -0.58 -0.85 -12.23
N LEU A 76 -0.03 0.32 -11.91
CA LEU A 76 0.72 0.53 -10.68
C LEU A 76 -0.16 0.31 -9.44
N TYR A 77 -1.36 0.87 -9.43
CA TYR A 77 -2.32 0.72 -8.34
C TYR A 77 -2.76 -0.74 -8.18
N GLU A 78 -3.03 -1.43 -9.28
CA GLU A 78 -3.35 -2.87 -9.25
C GLU A 78 -2.24 -3.66 -8.58
N THR A 79 -1.01 -3.45 -8.97
CA THR A 79 0.15 -4.15 -8.40
C THR A 79 0.29 -3.87 -6.91
N ILE A 80 0.16 -2.62 -6.49
CA ILE A 80 0.26 -2.23 -5.08
C ILE A 80 -0.87 -2.84 -4.25
N ILE A 81 -2.11 -2.65 -4.68
CA ILE A 81 -3.28 -3.11 -3.92
C ILE A 81 -3.29 -4.63 -3.79
N ASP A 82 -3.04 -5.36 -4.88
CA ASP A 82 -2.99 -6.82 -4.86
C ASP A 82 -1.85 -7.33 -3.97
N SER A 83 -0.73 -6.62 -3.91
CA SER A 83 0.40 -6.99 -3.05
C SER A 83 0.10 -6.80 -1.57
N TYR A 84 -0.62 -5.75 -1.20
CA TYR A 84 -0.92 -5.45 0.20
C TYR A 84 -2.13 -6.22 0.72
N LEU A 85 -3.10 -6.51 -0.11
CA LEU A 85 -4.33 -7.21 0.28
C LEU A 85 -4.30 -8.66 -0.19
N GLU A 86 -4.68 -8.91 -1.44
CA GLU A 86 -4.64 -10.25 -2.05
C GLU A 86 -4.75 -10.12 -3.56
N GLU A 87 -4.37 -11.15 -4.28
CA GLU A 87 -4.54 -11.19 -5.73
C GLU A 87 -6.01 -11.03 -6.10
N GLY A 88 -6.30 -10.10 -6.98
CA GLY A 88 -7.66 -9.78 -7.41
C GLY A 88 -8.38 -8.74 -6.56
N ALA A 89 -7.78 -8.28 -5.45
CA ALA A 89 -8.39 -7.26 -4.59
C ALA A 89 -8.67 -5.96 -5.34
N TYR A 90 -7.74 -5.51 -6.16
CA TYR A 90 -7.90 -4.30 -6.96
C TYR A 90 -9.16 -4.36 -7.83
N GLN A 91 -9.36 -5.46 -8.55
CA GLN A 91 -10.53 -5.60 -9.43
C GLN A 91 -11.83 -5.63 -8.65
N GLN A 92 -11.87 -6.29 -7.49
CA GLN A 92 -13.06 -6.32 -6.63
C GLN A 92 -13.41 -4.92 -6.13
N ILE A 93 -12.40 -4.13 -5.76
CA ILE A 93 -12.60 -2.76 -5.29
C ILE A 93 -13.09 -1.86 -6.42
N VAL A 94 -12.48 -1.96 -7.60
CA VAL A 94 -12.90 -1.19 -8.78
C VAL A 94 -14.33 -1.53 -9.18
N ASP A 95 -14.70 -2.80 -9.16
CA ASP A 95 -16.07 -3.23 -9.46
C ASP A 95 -17.07 -2.65 -8.45
N TYR A 96 -16.70 -2.63 -7.18
CA TYR A 96 -17.55 -2.09 -6.12
C TYR A 96 -17.71 -0.57 -6.22
N ILE A 97 -16.63 0.17 -6.49
CA ILE A 97 -16.64 1.63 -6.51
C ILE A 97 -17.26 2.19 -7.79
N SER A 98 -16.92 1.62 -8.94
CA SER A 98 -17.21 2.23 -10.25
C SER A 98 -17.82 1.26 -11.27
N GLY A 99 -18.26 0.08 -10.83
CA GLY A 99 -18.82 -0.91 -11.74
C GLY A 99 -17.82 -1.43 -12.78
N GLY A 100 -16.53 -1.43 -12.41
CA GLY A 100 -15.45 -1.95 -13.26
C GLY A 100 -14.72 -0.90 -14.09
N ASN A 101 -15.04 0.38 -13.94
CA ASN A 101 -14.34 1.45 -14.65
C ASN A 101 -13.10 1.90 -13.85
N ARG A 102 -11.92 1.48 -14.30
CA ARG A 102 -10.64 1.76 -13.64
C ARG A 102 -10.33 3.25 -13.57
N THR A 103 -10.63 3.99 -14.62
CA THR A 103 -10.36 5.43 -14.67
C THR A 103 -11.23 6.20 -13.70
N ASP A 104 -12.52 5.85 -13.60
CA ASP A 104 -13.43 6.46 -12.63
C ASP A 104 -13.04 6.16 -11.18
N ALA A 105 -12.48 4.99 -10.94
CA ALA A 105 -12.03 4.60 -9.60
C ALA A 105 -10.69 5.23 -9.20
N LEU A 106 -9.91 5.73 -10.14
CA LEU A 106 -8.51 6.13 -9.93
C LEU A 106 -8.33 7.09 -8.75
N PHE A 107 -9.09 8.18 -8.71
CA PHE A 107 -8.98 9.17 -7.64
C PHE A 107 -9.54 8.65 -6.32
N ALA A 108 -10.55 7.79 -6.37
CA ALA A 108 -11.13 7.19 -5.18
C ALA A 108 -10.17 6.21 -4.49
N LEU A 109 -9.20 5.64 -5.22
CA LEU A 109 -8.22 4.69 -4.70
C LEU A 109 -7.02 5.39 -4.04
N ALA A 110 -6.79 6.66 -4.28
CA ALA A 110 -5.64 7.37 -3.73
C ALA A 110 -5.56 7.29 -2.18
N PRO A 111 -6.65 7.44 -1.41
CA PRO A 111 -6.59 7.27 0.04
C PRO A 111 -6.14 5.87 0.48
N LEU A 112 -6.48 4.82 -0.26
CA LEU A 112 -6.05 3.47 0.04
C LEU A 112 -4.54 3.31 -0.16
N ILE A 113 -3.99 3.86 -1.24
CA ILE A 113 -2.55 3.87 -1.48
C ILE A 113 -1.82 4.63 -0.38
N SER A 114 -2.34 5.78 0.05
CA SER A 114 -1.80 6.55 1.16
C SER A 114 -1.81 5.76 2.47
N PHE A 115 -2.88 5.03 2.73
CA PHE A 115 -2.99 4.16 3.90
C PHE A 115 -1.89 3.10 3.91
N PHE A 116 -1.66 2.41 2.79
CA PHE A 116 -0.59 1.41 2.69
C PHE A 116 0.78 2.03 2.92
N THR A 117 1.04 3.19 2.36
CA THR A 117 2.31 3.90 2.52
C THR A 117 2.54 4.28 3.97
N GLU A 118 1.55 4.85 4.64
CA GLU A 118 1.62 5.23 6.05
C GLU A 118 1.91 4.02 6.94
N LYS A 119 1.21 2.90 6.73
CA LYS A 119 1.41 1.69 7.50
C LYS A 119 2.79 1.09 7.28
N THR A 120 3.29 1.13 6.05
CA THR A 120 4.64 0.67 5.72
C THR A 120 5.69 1.49 6.47
N VAL A 121 5.57 2.81 6.43
CA VAL A 121 6.49 3.72 7.12
C VAL A 121 6.44 3.48 8.64
N GLU A 122 5.25 3.33 9.21
CA GLU A 122 5.05 3.06 10.63
C GLU A 122 5.77 1.77 11.07
N VAL A 123 5.57 0.67 10.35
CA VAL A 123 6.17 -0.62 10.69
C VAL A 123 7.69 -0.59 10.51
N ILE A 124 8.19 0.01 9.43
CA ILE A 124 9.63 0.17 9.21
C ILE A 124 10.25 1.04 10.32
N GLY A 125 9.56 2.09 10.74
CA GLY A 125 9.99 2.93 11.85
C GLY A 125 10.09 2.16 13.16
N GLU A 126 9.11 1.31 13.46
CA GLU A 126 9.13 0.46 14.66
C GLU A 126 10.27 -0.57 14.60
N LEU A 127 10.52 -1.16 13.43
CA LEU A 127 11.63 -2.10 13.25
C LEU A 127 12.98 -1.41 13.46
N ALA A 128 13.16 -0.22 12.91
CA ALA A 128 14.40 0.55 13.06
C ALA A 128 14.60 0.95 14.53
N LYS A 129 13.55 1.36 15.22
CA LYS A 129 13.58 1.69 16.64
C LYS A 129 13.95 0.47 17.49
N GLY A 130 13.31 -0.67 17.23
CA GLY A 130 13.60 -1.92 17.94
C GLY A 130 15.04 -2.37 17.75
N ALA A 131 15.57 -2.29 16.54
CA ALA A 131 16.95 -2.61 16.25
C ALA A 131 17.93 -1.67 16.97
N LYS A 132 17.63 -0.37 17.00
CA LYS A 132 18.43 0.62 17.71
C LYS A 132 18.43 0.38 19.21
N GLU A 133 17.29 0.11 19.79
CA GLU A 133 17.16 -0.20 21.23
C GLU A 133 17.96 -1.45 21.60
N LYS A 134 17.89 -2.50 20.78
CA LYS A 134 18.67 -3.72 20.98
C LYS A 134 20.16 -3.44 20.92
N TYR A 135 20.62 -2.67 19.94
CA TYR A 135 22.01 -2.29 19.80
C TYR A 135 22.51 -1.54 21.04
N LEU A 136 21.76 -0.57 21.53
CA LEU A 136 22.10 0.19 22.72
C LEU A 136 22.15 -0.68 23.98
N ALA A 137 21.22 -1.63 24.11
CA ALA A 137 21.22 -2.59 25.21
C ALA A 137 22.46 -3.49 25.18
N ASP A 138 22.86 -3.99 23.99
CA ASP A 138 24.05 -4.82 23.83
C ASP A 138 25.33 -4.04 24.15
N VAL A 139 25.41 -2.78 23.73
CA VAL A 139 26.55 -1.91 24.06
C VAL A 139 26.64 -1.67 25.58
N ALA A 140 25.50 -1.40 26.22
CA ALA A 140 25.46 -1.21 27.69
C ALA A 140 25.85 -2.48 28.43
N ALA A 141 25.52 -3.66 27.93
CA ALA A 141 25.88 -4.95 28.53
C ALA A 141 27.38 -5.25 28.43
N GLN A 142 28.07 -4.66 27.45
CA GLN A 142 29.51 -4.83 27.25
C GLN A 142 30.36 -3.83 28.08
N ALA A 143 29.73 -2.81 28.60
CA ALA A 143 30.38 -1.83 29.44
C ALA A 143 30.45 -2.34 30.91
#